data_8fe4a0be239370194e790d7f6ff78f97
#
_entry.id   8fe4a0be239370194e790d7f6ff78f97
#
_cell.length_a   1.000
_cell.length_b   1.000
_cell.length_c   1.000
_cell.angle_alpha   90.00
_cell.angle_beta   90.00
_cell.angle_gamma   90.00
#
_symmetry.space_group_name_H-M   'P 1'
#
loop_
_entity.id
_entity.type
_entity.pdbx_description
1 polymer ?
#
loop_
_entity_poly.entity_id
_entity_poly.type
_entity_poly.pdbx_seq_one_letter_code
_entity_poly.pdbx_strand_id
1 'polypeptide(L)'
;MLIALLTLMLLGGDSYDLTEFITEGQSNMAVAVEDLQRRQTALDILAEMEQTMAADKADTAALIARTQAEFTEGKVWSAEELDALFAEARALRAERAEHFIALRLKLRAALKDSEWAEAFPES
;
A
#
# COMPACT_ATOMS: atom_id res chain seq x y z
N MET A 1 2.98 -12.56 -21.19
CA MET A 1 1.58 -12.61 -20.70
C MET A 1 1.50 -12.81 -19.20
N LEU A 2 2.08 -13.87 -18.66
CA LEU A 2 2.01 -14.16 -17.22
C LEU A 2 2.60 -13.03 -16.36
N ILE A 3 3.80 -12.55 -16.70
CA ILE A 3 4.47 -11.47 -15.95
C ILE A 3 3.65 -10.17 -16.01
N ALA A 4 3.08 -9.85 -17.19
CA ALA A 4 2.23 -8.66 -17.34
C ALA A 4 0.96 -8.76 -16.50
N LEU A 5 0.29 -9.92 -16.47
CA LEU A 5 -0.88 -10.16 -15.63
C LEU A 5 -0.55 -10.06 -14.15
N LEU A 6 0.54 -10.66 -13.73
CA LEU A 6 1.00 -10.62 -12.34
C LEU A 6 1.31 -9.17 -11.92
N THR A 7 1.98 -8.42 -12.76
CA THR A 7 2.31 -7.01 -12.53
C THR A 7 1.04 -6.18 -12.39
N LEU A 8 0.07 -6.33 -13.28
CA LEU A 8 -1.21 -5.63 -13.20
C LEU A 8 -1.96 -5.96 -11.92
N MET A 9 -1.95 -7.23 -11.54
CA MET A 9 -2.64 -7.69 -10.33
C MET A 9 -2.04 -7.11 -9.05
N LEU A 10 -0.71 -7.00 -8.98
CA LEU A 10 0.01 -6.53 -7.80
C LEU A 10 0.15 -5.01 -7.76
N LEU A 11 0.32 -4.35 -8.90
CA LEU A 11 0.58 -2.90 -8.99
C LEU A 11 -0.63 -2.09 -9.44
N GLY A 12 -1.78 -2.75 -9.69
CA GLY A 12 -2.97 -2.08 -10.21
C GLY A 12 -3.47 -0.93 -9.35
N GLY A 13 -3.55 0.23 -9.94
CA GLY A 13 -4.38 1.42 -9.68
C GLY A 13 -4.31 2.12 -8.31
N ASP A 14 -4.26 1.40 -7.23
CA ASP A 14 -4.49 1.97 -5.89
C ASP A 14 -3.24 2.60 -5.26
N SER A 15 -2.04 2.26 -5.73
CA SER A 15 -0.79 2.73 -5.13
C SER A 15 -0.53 4.22 -5.35
N TYR A 16 -1.01 4.77 -6.45
CA TYR A 16 -0.90 6.21 -6.76
C TYR A 16 -1.73 7.04 -5.79
N ASP A 17 -2.99 6.66 -5.59
CA ASP A 17 -3.91 7.36 -4.69
C ASP A 17 -3.44 7.32 -3.24
N LEU A 18 -2.85 6.20 -2.82
CA LEU A 18 -2.26 6.06 -1.49
C LEU A 18 -1.04 6.96 -1.29
N THR A 19 -0.17 7.04 -2.28
CA THR A 19 1.01 7.93 -2.23
C THR A 19 0.58 9.38 -2.11
N GLU A 20 -0.41 9.79 -2.89
CA GLU A 20 -0.95 11.14 -2.87
C GLU A 20 -1.60 11.46 -1.52
N PHE A 21 -2.38 10.54 -0.98
CA PHE A 21 -2.99 10.65 0.34
C PHE A 21 -1.93 10.86 1.44
N ILE A 22 -0.89 10.05 1.46
CA ILE A 22 0.20 10.15 2.44
C ILE A 22 0.92 11.49 2.31
N THR A 23 1.28 11.88 1.11
CA THR A 23 2.00 13.13 0.83
C THR A 23 1.16 14.35 1.21
N GLU A 24 -0.12 14.35 0.87
CA GLU A 24 -1.06 15.40 1.23
C GLU A 24 -1.18 15.55 2.74
N GLY A 25 -1.36 14.43 3.44
CA GLY A 25 -1.44 14.42 4.89
C GLY A 25 -0.17 14.96 5.55
N GLN A 26 0.99 14.51 5.10
CA GLN A 26 2.28 14.98 5.60
C GLN A 26 2.48 16.48 5.39
N SER A 27 2.06 16.99 4.24
CA SER A 27 2.19 18.41 3.90
C SER A 27 1.24 19.31 4.71
N ASN A 28 0.02 18.83 4.95
CA ASN A 28 -1.03 19.63 5.57
C ASN A 28 -1.08 19.53 7.09
N MET A 29 -0.42 18.53 7.68
CA MET A 29 -0.58 18.21 9.10
C MET A 29 -0.15 19.36 10.02
N ALA A 30 0.88 20.10 9.67
CA ALA A 30 1.37 21.22 10.46
C ALA A 30 0.36 22.37 10.59
N VAL A 31 -0.48 22.57 9.57
CA VAL A 31 -1.52 23.59 9.55
C VAL A 31 -2.83 23.04 10.11
N ALA A 32 -3.17 21.80 9.76
CA ALA A 32 -4.45 21.19 10.11
C ALA A 32 -4.58 20.87 11.61
N VAL A 33 -3.47 20.52 12.27
CA VAL A 33 -3.45 20.04 13.65
C VAL A 33 -2.56 20.94 14.51
N GLU A 34 -3.16 21.76 15.35
CA GLU A 34 -2.43 22.65 16.26
C GLU A 34 -1.84 21.90 17.46
N ASP A 35 -2.54 20.89 17.97
CA ASP A 35 -2.06 20.08 19.08
C ASP A 35 -0.85 19.26 18.66
N LEU A 36 0.28 19.52 19.31
CA LEU A 36 1.55 18.91 18.94
C LEU A 36 1.57 17.38 19.11
N GLN A 37 0.88 16.88 20.12
CA GLN A 37 0.84 15.43 20.38
C GLN A 37 -0.01 14.71 19.34
N ARG A 38 -1.19 15.24 19.00
CA ARG A 38 -2.03 14.67 17.94
C ARG A 38 -1.34 14.78 16.58
N ARG A 39 -0.68 15.91 16.32
CA ARG A 39 0.10 16.09 15.09
C ARG A 39 1.17 15.02 14.95
N GLN A 40 1.95 14.80 16.02
CA GLN A 40 3.02 13.81 15.99
C GLN A 40 2.47 12.39 15.82
N THR A 41 1.39 12.05 16.51
CA THR A 41 0.71 10.76 16.34
C THR A 41 0.27 10.55 14.89
N ALA A 42 -0.34 11.55 14.27
CA ALA A 42 -0.77 11.48 12.88
C ALA A 42 0.41 11.33 11.92
N LEU A 43 1.48 12.10 12.13
CA LEU A 43 2.68 12.00 11.30
C LEU A 43 3.36 10.63 11.43
N ASP A 44 3.36 10.05 12.62
CA ASP A 44 3.92 8.71 12.86
C ASP A 44 3.11 7.64 12.11
N ILE A 45 1.78 7.76 12.09
CA ILE A 45 0.92 6.85 11.34
C ILE A 45 1.16 6.98 9.83
N LEU A 46 1.28 8.20 9.32
CA LEU A 46 1.58 8.44 7.91
C LEU A 46 2.96 7.89 7.52
N ALA A 47 3.95 8.02 8.41
CA ALA A 47 5.28 7.44 8.22
C ALA A 47 5.22 5.90 8.18
N GLU A 48 4.41 5.29 9.04
CA GLU A 48 4.17 3.85 9.03
C GLU A 48 3.52 3.38 7.72
N MET A 49 2.56 4.14 7.19
CA MET A 49 1.97 3.88 5.88
C MET A 49 3.02 3.90 4.78
N GLU A 50 3.90 4.90 4.80
CA GLU A 50 4.98 5.05 3.83
C GLU A 50 5.96 3.88 3.88
N GLN A 51 6.36 3.46 5.08
CA GLN A 51 7.23 2.29 5.28
C GLN A 51 6.56 1.00 4.83
N THR A 52 5.27 0.85 5.10
CA THR A 52 4.49 -0.31 4.68
C THR A 52 4.40 -0.38 3.15
N MET A 53 4.21 0.76 2.49
CA MET A 53 4.24 0.82 1.03
C MET A 53 5.59 0.40 0.45
N ALA A 54 6.69 0.85 1.05
CA ALA A 54 8.03 0.49 0.61
C ALA A 54 8.29 -1.01 0.77
N ALA A 55 7.90 -1.60 1.89
CA ALA A 55 8.02 -3.04 2.13
C ALA A 55 7.16 -3.84 1.14
N ASP A 56 5.95 -3.39 0.88
CA ASP A 56 5.03 -4.00 -0.06
C ASP A 56 5.57 -3.98 -1.50
N LYS A 57 6.14 -2.86 -1.92
CA LYS A 57 6.81 -2.76 -3.23
C LYS A 57 7.97 -3.74 -3.35
N ALA A 58 8.76 -3.90 -2.28
CA ALA A 58 9.87 -4.84 -2.24
C ALA A 58 9.38 -6.29 -2.35
N ASP A 59 8.33 -6.66 -1.62
CA ASP A 59 7.74 -7.99 -1.67
C ASP A 59 7.13 -8.30 -3.04
N THR A 60 6.44 -7.34 -3.62
CA THR A 60 5.87 -7.44 -4.96
C THR A 60 6.97 -7.62 -6.01
N ALA A 61 8.02 -6.81 -5.94
CA ALA A 61 9.16 -6.92 -6.85
C ALA A 61 9.87 -8.26 -6.73
N ALA A 62 10.00 -8.79 -5.51
CA ALA A 62 10.59 -10.10 -5.25
C ALA A 62 9.76 -11.23 -5.88
N LEU A 63 8.45 -11.18 -5.75
CA LEU A 63 7.55 -12.17 -6.36
C LEU A 63 7.64 -12.14 -7.89
N ILE A 64 7.61 -10.95 -8.48
CA ILE A 64 7.74 -10.77 -9.92
C ILE A 64 9.09 -11.28 -10.42
N ALA A 65 10.19 -10.93 -9.74
CA ALA A 65 11.54 -11.35 -10.11
C ALA A 65 11.70 -12.87 -10.03
N ARG A 66 11.19 -13.51 -8.99
CA ARG A 66 11.21 -14.96 -8.83
C ARG A 66 10.46 -15.65 -9.96
N THR A 67 9.27 -15.17 -10.29
CA THR A 67 8.44 -15.72 -11.36
C THR A 67 9.10 -15.54 -12.72
N GLN A 68 9.69 -14.38 -12.97
CA GLN A 68 10.40 -14.07 -14.20
C GLN A 68 11.63 -14.98 -14.38
N ALA A 69 12.39 -15.21 -13.30
CA ALA A 69 13.55 -16.11 -13.33
C ALA A 69 13.15 -17.54 -13.71
N GLU A 70 12.09 -18.06 -13.09
CA GLU A 70 11.57 -19.39 -13.40
C GLU A 70 11.09 -19.50 -14.85
N PHE A 71 10.44 -18.47 -15.36
CA PHE A 71 10.01 -18.38 -16.75
C PHE A 71 11.22 -18.39 -17.72
N THR A 72 12.25 -17.62 -17.40
CA THR A 72 13.47 -17.52 -18.21
C THR A 72 14.24 -18.84 -18.23
N GLU A 73 14.21 -19.61 -17.14
CA GLU A 73 14.82 -20.94 -17.05
C GLU A 73 14.05 -22.01 -17.83
N GLY A 74 12.94 -21.64 -18.45
CA GLY A 74 12.16 -22.54 -19.28
C GLY A 74 11.21 -23.44 -18.51
N LYS A 75 10.86 -23.08 -17.29
CA LYS A 75 9.87 -23.81 -16.49
C LYS A 75 8.54 -23.88 -17.21
N VAL A 76 7.98 -25.08 -17.32
CA VAL A 76 6.61 -25.30 -17.81
C VAL A 76 5.66 -25.28 -16.62
N TRP A 77 4.77 -24.29 -16.59
CA TRP A 77 3.82 -24.12 -15.49
C TRP A 77 2.61 -25.03 -15.66
N SER A 78 2.31 -25.84 -14.65
CA SER A 78 1.05 -26.57 -14.57
C SER A 78 -0.09 -25.63 -14.17
N ALA A 79 -1.33 -26.07 -14.39
CA ALA A 79 -2.51 -25.32 -13.94
C ALA A 79 -2.50 -25.11 -12.43
N GLU A 80 -2.10 -26.11 -11.66
CA GLU A 80 -1.99 -26.02 -10.20
C GLU A 80 -0.94 -24.99 -9.76
N GLU A 81 0.20 -24.96 -10.44
CA GLU A 81 1.28 -24.00 -10.16
C GLU A 81 0.86 -22.57 -10.46
N LEU A 82 0.13 -22.36 -11.57
CA LEU A 82 -0.43 -21.06 -11.92
C LEU A 82 -1.47 -20.62 -10.90
N ASP A 83 -2.37 -21.49 -10.49
CA ASP A 83 -3.36 -21.19 -9.46
C ASP A 83 -2.70 -20.80 -8.13
N ALA A 84 -1.65 -21.51 -7.73
CA ALA A 84 -0.88 -21.21 -6.53
C ALA A 84 -0.19 -19.84 -6.62
N LEU A 85 0.38 -19.50 -7.77
CA LEU A 85 1.02 -18.21 -8.00
C LEU A 85 0.02 -17.06 -7.88
N PHE A 86 -1.13 -17.18 -8.53
CA PHE A 86 -2.16 -16.14 -8.46
C PHE A 86 -2.80 -16.05 -7.08
N ALA A 87 -2.92 -17.17 -6.36
CA ALA A 87 -3.38 -17.17 -4.97
C ALA A 87 -2.40 -16.40 -4.07
N GLU A 88 -1.10 -16.60 -4.26
CA GLU A 88 -0.07 -15.86 -3.52
C GLU A 88 -0.15 -14.36 -3.80
N ALA A 89 -0.32 -13.96 -5.06
CA ALA A 89 -0.47 -12.57 -5.45
C ALA A 89 -1.73 -11.94 -4.83
N ARG A 90 -2.86 -12.66 -4.85
CA ARG A 90 -4.11 -12.19 -4.22
C ARG A 90 -3.96 -12.04 -2.71
N ALA A 91 -3.27 -12.96 -2.06
CA ALA A 91 -3.03 -12.91 -0.62
C ALA A 91 -2.18 -11.70 -0.23
N LEU A 92 -1.12 -11.40 -0.97
CA LEU A 92 -0.31 -10.19 -0.77
C LEU A 92 -1.13 -8.92 -0.91
N ARG A 93 -1.97 -8.85 -1.95
CA ARG A 93 -2.84 -7.69 -2.19
C ARG A 93 -3.87 -7.51 -1.07
N ALA A 94 -4.49 -8.59 -0.64
CA ALA A 94 -5.50 -8.55 0.43
C ALA A 94 -4.88 -8.13 1.76
N GLU A 95 -3.71 -8.66 2.10
CA GLU A 95 -2.97 -8.30 3.30
C GLU A 95 -2.58 -6.82 3.30
N ARG A 96 -2.11 -6.32 2.17
CA ARG A 96 -1.78 -4.91 1.99
C ARG A 96 -3.01 -4.02 2.21
N ALA A 97 -4.12 -4.33 1.54
CA ALA A 97 -5.34 -3.56 1.65
C ALA A 97 -5.86 -3.53 3.08
N GLU A 98 -5.86 -4.66 3.76
CA GLU A 98 -6.29 -4.77 5.15
C GLU A 98 -5.41 -3.93 6.08
N HIS A 99 -4.10 -3.97 5.88
CA HIS A 99 -3.15 -3.19 6.68
C HIS A 99 -3.35 -1.68 6.49
N PHE A 100 -3.52 -1.22 5.25
CA PHE A 100 -3.77 0.19 4.97
C PHE A 100 -5.12 0.67 5.50
N ILE A 101 -6.15 -0.15 5.43
CA ILE A 101 -7.46 0.16 6.04
C ILE A 101 -7.30 0.34 7.55
N ALA A 102 -6.59 -0.56 8.21
CA ALA A 102 -6.34 -0.47 9.65
C ALA A 102 -5.58 0.83 10.02
N LEU A 103 -4.55 1.18 9.25
CA LEU A 103 -3.80 2.42 9.47
C LEU A 103 -4.66 3.66 9.22
N ARG A 104 -5.50 3.65 8.19
CA ARG A 104 -6.42 4.76 7.89
C ARG A 104 -7.42 4.97 9.02
N LEU A 105 -7.98 3.90 9.55
CA LEU A 105 -8.91 3.96 10.69
C LEU A 105 -8.19 4.50 11.94
N LYS A 106 -6.98 4.09 12.18
CA LYS A 106 -6.15 4.56 13.29
C LYS A 106 -5.85 6.06 13.15
N LEU A 107 -5.52 6.50 11.95
CA LEU A 107 -5.29 7.91 11.64
C LEU A 107 -6.58 8.73 11.85
N ARG A 108 -7.70 8.23 11.37
CA ARG A 108 -9.00 8.88 11.53
C ARG A 108 -9.37 9.05 13.01
N ALA A 109 -9.10 8.03 13.83
CA ALA A 109 -9.35 8.06 15.26
C ALA A 109 -8.43 9.03 16.02
N ALA A 110 -7.24 9.29 15.49
CA ALA A 110 -6.25 10.19 16.09
C ALA A 110 -6.56 11.67 15.87
N LEU A 111 -7.42 12.00 14.89
CA LEU A 111 -7.73 13.37 14.49
C LEU A 111 -9.20 13.72 14.78
N LYS A 112 -9.44 15.00 15.05
CA LYS A 112 -10.81 15.55 15.09
C LYS A 112 -11.37 15.64 13.67
N ASP A 113 -12.69 15.70 13.53
CA ASP A 113 -13.35 15.80 12.23
C ASP A 113 -12.88 17.02 11.43
N SER A 114 -12.73 18.17 12.08
CA SER A 114 -12.23 19.39 11.46
C SER A 114 -10.78 19.28 11.01
N GLU A 115 -9.96 18.59 11.81
CA GLU A 115 -8.55 18.34 11.50
C GLU A 115 -8.41 17.42 10.28
N TRP A 116 -9.23 16.38 10.23
CA TRP A 116 -9.27 15.46 9.10
C TRP A 116 -9.66 16.18 7.80
N ALA A 117 -10.74 16.98 7.86
CA ALA A 117 -11.24 17.72 6.70
C ALA A 117 -10.20 18.71 6.16
N GLU A 118 -9.41 19.32 7.03
CA GLU A 118 -8.37 20.26 6.63
C GLU A 118 -7.11 19.56 6.12
N ALA A 119 -6.74 18.43 6.72
CA ALA A 119 -5.58 17.65 6.29
C ALA A 119 -5.83 16.92 4.97
N PHE A 120 -7.05 16.46 4.74
CA PHE A 120 -7.44 15.67 3.57
C PHE A 120 -8.70 16.23 2.91
N PRO A 121 -8.60 17.42 2.29
CA PRO A 121 -9.79 18.11 1.75
C PRO A 121 -10.49 17.36 0.62
N GLU A 122 -9.81 16.45 -0.06
CA GLU A 122 -10.37 15.68 -1.19
C GLU A 122 -10.76 14.24 -0.84
N SER A 123 -10.65 13.86 0.40
CA SER A 123 -10.96 12.48 0.80
C SER A 123 -12.39 12.33 1.35
#